data_a0ad980f828adc9c54b6285f0d4d5e6c
#
_entry.id   a0ad980f828adc9c54b6285f0d4d5e6c
#
_cell.length_a   1.000
_cell.length_b   1.000
_cell.length_c   1.000
_cell.angle_alpha   90.00
_cell.angle_beta   90.00
_cell.angle_gamma   90.00
#
_symmetry.space_group_name_H-M   'P 1'
#
loop_
_entity.id
_entity.type
_entity.pdbx_description
1 polymer ?
#
loop_
_entity_poly.entity_id
_entity_poly.type
_entity_poly.pdbx_seq_one_letter_code
_entity_poly.pdbx_strand_id
1 'polypeptide(L)'
;MNKRKINNKVLLIIDIVLLVISIFTYKYIFEVESLKKIYSEQTSRFIEDNENPVFRIGKIILYSSANAVDKSNGELKDLDISQFTDLEIYIDNKVKSEEITAENTINQMYINNIKIESKNNSGEKILNYKNPLECGKYVELDNWKDDGILFNIINTNEKNEQADYNNSIFYTDCSNPISLGYINKNILIGCEVGEEAGTIVFDGTILKNARIDLEKLEAKISFSINIINNYNEKFVCNLEIENNLESEGEGIYSGYLIKVLNPEEDQYNFIKISD
;
A
#
# COMPACT_ATOMS: atom_id res chain seq x y z
N MET A 1 -11.91 -1.60 82.64
CA MET A 1 -11.77 -1.27 81.20
C MET A 1 -11.12 0.11 81.03
N ASN A 2 -9.80 0.15 80.75
CA ASN A 2 -9.04 1.41 80.62
C ASN A 2 -9.32 2.02 79.26
N LYS A 3 -10.12 3.09 79.23
CA LYS A 3 -10.27 3.93 77.97
C LYS A 3 -8.95 4.69 77.82
N ARG A 4 -8.08 4.23 76.88
CA ARG A 4 -6.93 4.99 76.40
C ARG A 4 -7.45 6.30 75.82
N LYS A 5 -7.19 7.45 76.47
CA LYS A 5 -7.42 8.78 75.89
C LYS A 5 -6.44 8.93 74.73
N ILE A 6 -6.91 8.92 73.49
CA ILE A 6 -6.13 9.23 72.33
C ILE A 6 -5.72 10.69 72.42
N ASN A 7 -4.42 10.94 72.27
CA ASN A 7 -3.85 12.29 72.38
C ASN A 7 -4.35 13.14 71.23
N ASN A 8 -4.93 14.29 71.51
CA ASN A 8 -5.45 15.22 70.48
C ASN A 8 -4.43 15.58 69.38
N LYS A 9 -3.13 15.57 69.70
CA LYS A 9 -2.06 15.76 68.71
C LYS A 9 -1.97 14.61 67.71
N VAL A 10 -2.21 13.38 68.15
CA VAL A 10 -2.21 12.19 67.25
C VAL A 10 -3.44 12.23 66.34
N LEU A 11 -4.59 12.62 66.84
CA LEU A 11 -5.80 12.82 66.05
C LEU A 11 -5.58 13.87 64.97
N LEU A 12 -4.99 15.01 65.30
CA LEU A 12 -4.69 16.10 64.35
C LEU A 12 -3.74 15.62 63.23
N ILE A 13 -2.72 14.83 63.58
CA ILE A 13 -1.79 14.29 62.59
C ILE A 13 -2.53 13.32 61.62
N ILE A 14 -3.40 12.46 62.14
CA ILE A 14 -4.20 11.54 61.34
C ILE A 14 -5.10 12.33 60.39
N ASP A 15 -5.76 13.38 60.85
CA ASP A 15 -6.64 14.22 60.00
C ASP A 15 -5.88 14.92 58.88
N ILE A 16 -4.68 15.42 59.18
CA ILE A 16 -3.80 16.02 58.15
C ILE A 16 -3.39 14.96 57.10
N VAL A 17 -2.99 13.77 57.55
CA VAL A 17 -2.61 12.69 56.60
C VAL A 17 -3.79 12.27 55.75
N LEU A 18 -4.98 12.12 56.32
CA LEU A 18 -6.19 11.81 55.57
C LEU A 18 -6.55 12.89 54.57
N LEU A 19 -6.39 14.17 54.94
CA LEU A 19 -6.63 15.30 54.03
C LEU A 19 -5.65 15.29 52.85
N VAL A 20 -4.39 15.05 53.10
CA VAL A 20 -3.37 14.92 52.03
C VAL A 20 -3.67 13.77 51.10
N ILE A 21 -4.01 12.59 51.64
CA ILE A 21 -4.41 11.41 50.84
C ILE A 21 -5.63 11.75 50.00
N SER A 22 -6.65 12.42 50.55
CA SER A 22 -7.85 12.81 49.86
C SER A 22 -7.57 13.74 48.67
N ILE A 23 -6.67 14.73 48.85
CA ILE A 23 -6.26 15.65 47.78
C ILE A 23 -5.55 14.87 46.66
N PHE A 24 -4.62 13.98 46.96
CA PHE A 24 -3.94 13.19 45.95
C PHE A 24 -4.89 12.24 45.22
N THR A 25 -5.81 11.60 45.94
CA THR A 25 -6.82 10.71 45.36
C THR A 25 -7.75 11.49 44.44
N TYR A 26 -8.22 12.67 44.85
CA TYR A 26 -9.07 13.53 44.04
C TYR A 26 -8.35 13.96 42.76
N LYS A 27 -7.09 14.42 42.86
CA LYS A 27 -6.28 14.80 41.71
C LYS A 27 -6.11 13.63 40.72
N TYR A 28 -5.78 12.45 41.26
CA TYR A 28 -5.63 11.23 40.44
C TYR A 28 -6.94 10.85 39.71
N ILE A 29 -8.08 10.86 40.42
CA ILE A 29 -9.38 10.57 39.83
C ILE A 29 -9.71 11.59 38.72
N PHE A 30 -9.47 12.87 38.98
CA PHE A 30 -9.72 13.94 38.01
C PHE A 30 -8.85 13.80 36.76
N GLU A 31 -7.57 13.46 36.91
CA GLU A 31 -6.67 13.18 35.78
C GLU A 31 -7.14 11.98 34.98
N VAL A 32 -7.54 10.89 35.63
CA VAL A 32 -8.05 9.68 34.96
C VAL A 32 -9.35 9.95 34.23
N GLU A 33 -10.28 10.71 34.83
CA GLU A 33 -11.55 11.06 34.17
C GLU A 33 -11.32 11.98 32.97
N SER A 34 -10.41 12.94 33.08
CA SER A 34 -10.09 13.84 31.96
C SER A 34 -9.46 13.08 30.79
N LEU A 35 -8.54 12.13 31.07
CA LEU A 35 -7.97 11.26 30.05
C LEU A 35 -9.02 10.37 29.39
N LYS A 36 -9.92 9.75 30.18
CA LYS A 36 -11.04 8.95 29.63
C LYS A 36 -11.90 9.78 28.67
N LYS A 37 -12.19 11.04 29.05
CA LYS A 37 -12.99 11.93 28.21
C LYS A 37 -12.26 12.24 26.90
N ILE A 38 -10.97 12.58 26.96
CA ILE A 38 -10.14 12.83 25.78
C ILE A 38 -10.11 11.62 24.85
N TYR A 39 -9.86 10.42 25.39
CA TYR A 39 -9.86 9.19 24.60
C TYR A 39 -11.24 8.88 24.00
N SER A 40 -12.32 9.11 24.75
CA SER A 40 -13.68 8.93 24.23
C SER A 40 -13.99 9.88 23.09
N GLU A 41 -13.62 11.17 23.22
CA GLU A 41 -13.80 12.16 22.16
C GLU A 41 -12.95 11.84 20.91
N GLN A 42 -11.67 11.45 21.12
CA GLN A 42 -10.80 11.04 20.02
C GLN A 42 -11.33 9.79 19.30
N THR A 43 -11.79 8.80 20.08
CA THR A 43 -12.37 7.58 19.50
C THR A 43 -13.65 7.88 18.72
N SER A 44 -14.53 8.74 19.25
CA SER A 44 -15.75 9.13 18.56
C SER A 44 -15.47 9.87 17.26
N ARG A 45 -14.52 10.81 17.27
CA ARG A 45 -14.08 11.50 16.04
C ARG A 45 -13.46 10.54 15.05
N PHE A 46 -12.60 9.63 15.51
CA PHE A 46 -12.00 8.61 14.65
C PHE A 46 -13.06 7.74 13.97
N ILE A 47 -14.09 7.31 14.70
CA ILE A 47 -15.21 6.54 14.14
C ILE A 47 -15.96 7.39 13.12
N GLU A 48 -16.34 8.62 13.45
CA GLU A 48 -17.07 9.53 12.58
C GLU A 48 -16.31 9.84 11.28
N ASP A 49 -15.01 10.13 11.38
CA ASP A 49 -14.12 10.42 10.23
C ASP A 49 -13.96 9.18 9.32
N ASN A 50 -14.12 7.95 9.85
CA ASN A 50 -13.93 6.72 9.09
C ASN A 50 -15.25 6.06 8.63
N GLU A 51 -16.40 6.47 9.13
CA GLU A 51 -17.71 6.06 8.60
C GLU A 51 -17.95 6.58 7.17
N ASN A 52 -17.39 7.76 6.84
CA ASN A 52 -17.47 8.37 5.52
C ASN A 52 -16.08 8.74 4.98
N PRO A 53 -15.26 7.79 4.58
CA PRO A 53 -13.91 8.07 4.12
C PRO A 53 -13.93 8.92 2.84
N VAL A 54 -13.06 9.93 2.81
CA VAL A 54 -12.90 10.84 1.64
C VAL A 54 -12.34 10.11 0.44
N PHE A 55 -11.35 9.23 0.67
CA PHE A 55 -10.67 8.47 -0.36
C PHE A 55 -10.86 6.98 -0.16
N ARG A 56 -10.94 6.23 -1.26
CA ARG A 56 -10.94 4.76 -1.28
C ARG A 56 -10.22 4.22 -2.49
N ILE A 57 -9.84 2.95 -2.47
CA ILE A 57 -9.44 2.24 -3.67
C ILE A 57 -10.70 1.71 -4.36
N GLY A 58 -11.01 2.24 -5.53
CA GLY A 58 -12.20 1.84 -6.28
C GLY A 58 -11.97 0.63 -7.18
N LYS A 59 -10.75 0.45 -7.68
CA LYS A 59 -10.38 -0.64 -8.58
C LYS A 59 -8.89 -0.92 -8.54
N ILE A 60 -8.51 -2.19 -8.73
CA ILE A 60 -7.14 -2.61 -8.99
C ILE A 60 -7.15 -3.51 -10.22
N ILE A 61 -6.30 -3.23 -11.19
CA ILE A 61 -6.11 -4.08 -12.37
C ILE A 61 -4.71 -4.67 -12.29
N LEU A 62 -4.64 -5.99 -12.41
CA LEU A 62 -3.39 -6.75 -12.49
C LEU A 62 -3.25 -7.26 -13.92
N TYR A 63 -2.11 -6.99 -14.54
CA TYR A 63 -1.72 -7.57 -15.80
C TYR A 63 -0.42 -8.33 -15.61
N SER A 64 -0.46 -9.64 -15.75
CA SER A 64 0.71 -10.51 -15.55
C SER A 64 1.13 -11.18 -16.85
N SER A 65 2.44 -11.20 -17.10
CA SER A 65 3.05 -11.86 -18.24
C SER A 65 4.50 -12.26 -17.90
N ALA A 66 5.25 -12.72 -18.89
CA ALA A 66 6.67 -13.02 -18.75
C ALA A 66 7.43 -12.53 -19.97
N ASN A 67 8.74 -12.48 -19.84
CA ASN A 67 9.64 -12.18 -20.92
C ASN A 67 10.93 -12.99 -20.77
N ALA A 68 11.65 -13.19 -21.87
CA ALA A 68 12.96 -13.80 -21.87
C ALA A 68 13.95 -12.97 -22.67
N VAL A 69 15.20 -12.93 -22.19
CA VAL A 69 16.31 -12.36 -22.91
C VAL A 69 17.15 -13.49 -23.47
N ASP A 70 17.24 -13.60 -24.80
CA ASP A 70 18.08 -14.59 -25.48
C ASP A 70 19.52 -14.05 -25.63
N LYS A 71 20.46 -14.73 -24.99
CA LYS A 71 21.90 -14.43 -25.09
C LYS A 71 22.60 -15.25 -26.16
N SER A 72 21.89 -16.20 -26.79
CA SER A 72 22.44 -17.10 -27.82
C SER A 72 22.24 -16.61 -29.27
N ASN A 73 21.91 -15.32 -29.46
CA ASN A 73 21.71 -14.69 -30.77
C ASN A 73 20.62 -15.35 -31.63
N GLY A 74 19.54 -15.79 -31.03
CA GLY A 74 18.40 -16.39 -31.72
C GLY A 74 18.42 -17.93 -31.77
N GLU A 75 19.41 -18.56 -31.14
CA GLU A 75 19.43 -20.05 -31.01
C GLU A 75 18.56 -20.57 -29.87
N LEU A 76 18.02 -19.68 -29.01
CA LEU A 76 17.14 -19.99 -27.87
C LEU A 76 17.73 -21.02 -26.87
N LYS A 77 19.05 -21.04 -26.78
CA LYS A 77 19.79 -21.96 -25.92
C LYS A 77 20.32 -21.36 -24.61
N ASP A 78 20.23 -20.03 -24.50
CA ASP A 78 20.70 -19.28 -23.31
C ASP A 78 19.71 -18.17 -23.00
N LEU A 79 18.56 -18.56 -22.41
CA LEU A 79 17.49 -17.66 -22.08
C LEU A 79 17.49 -17.31 -20.59
N ASP A 80 17.42 -16.00 -20.29
CA ASP A 80 17.09 -15.51 -18.95
C ASP A 80 15.61 -15.12 -18.91
N ILE A 81 14.84 -15.82 -18.10
CA ILE A 81 13.39 -15.64 -18.01
C ILE A 81 13.04 -14.80 -16.79
N SER A 82 12.15 -13.83 -16.97
CA SER A 82 11.58 -13.00 -15.90
C SER A 82 10.04 -12.95 -16.02
N GLN A 83 9.37 -12.93 -14.89
CA GLN A 83 7.92 -12.71 -14.82
C GLN A 83 7.67 -11.30 -14.29
N PHE A 84 6.63 -10.66 -14.79
CA PHE A 84 6.21 -9.33 -14.35
C PHE A 84 4.69 -9.26 -14.16
N THR A 85 4.27 -8.35 -13.30
CA THR A 85 2.87 -8.01 -13.08
C THR A 85 2.74 -6.50 -12.93
N ASP A 86 1.99 -5.88 -13.81
CA ASP A 86 1.61 -4.49 -13.69
C ASP A 86 0.42 -4.37 -12.74
N LEU A 87 0.48 -3.40 -11.83
CA LEU A 87 -0.57 -3.08 -10.87
C LEU A 87 -1.06 -1.66 -11.16
N GLU A 88 -2.30 -1.55 -11.63
CA GLU A 88 -2.96 -0.27 -11.85
C GLU A 88 -4.00 -0.06 -10.76
N ILE A 89 -3.73 0.87 -9.83
CA ILE A 89 -4.52 1.12 -8.63
C ILE A 89 -5.25 2.45 -8.79
N TYR A 90 -6.59 2.40 -8.79
CA TYR A 90 -7.44 3.57 -8.95
C TYR A 90 -7.95 4.03 -7.60
N ILE A 91 -7.63 5.27 -7.24
CA ILE A 91 -8.16 5.94 -6.06
C ILE A 91 -9.40 6.72 -6.46
N ASP A 92 -10.50 6.47 -5.78
CA ASP A 92 -11.73 7.22 -5.93
C ASP A 92 -11.86 8.23 -4.80
N ASN A 93 -12.36 9.41 -5.16
CA ASN A 93 -12.87 10.38 -4.23
C ASN A 93 -14.36 10.11 -4.01
N LYS A 94 -14.77 9.76 -2.79
CA LYS A 94 -16.18 9.45 -2.46
C LYS A 94 -17.09 10.68 -2.49
N VAL A 95 -16.52 11.86 -2.45
CA VAL A 95 -17.31 13.09 -2.51
C VAL A 95 -17.83 13.26 -3.92
N LYS A 96 -19.11 13.00 -4.14
CA LYS A 96 -19.84 13.32 -5.39
C LYS A 96 -19.99 14.83 -5.54
N SER A 97 -18.94 15.60 -5.40
CA SER A 97 -19.06 17.02 -5.57
C SER A 97 -18.54 17.37 -6.96
N GLU A 98 -19.35 18.07 -7.70
CA GLU A 98 -18.91 18.88 -8.83
C GLU A 98 -17.91 19.95 -8.37
N GLU A 99 -17.72 20.09 -7.07
CA GLU A 99 -16.83 21.05 -6.42
C GLU A 99 -15.57 20.35 -5.89
N ILE A 100 -14.43 20.73 -6.43
CA ILE A 100 -13.12 20.38 -5.88
C ILE A 100 -12.92 21.23 -4.62
N THR A 101 -12.80 20.56 -3.49
CA THR A 101 -12.53 21.22 -2.19
C THR A 101 -11.12 20.89 -1.72
N ALA A 102 -10.59 21.67 -0.79
CA ALA A 102 -9.30 21.38 -0.18
C ALA A 102 -9.27 20.03 0.57
N GLU A 103 -10.42 19.59 1.06
CA GLU A 103 -10.57 18.31 1.77
C GLU A 103 -10.38 17.10 0.85
N ASN A 104 -10.94 17.15 -0.36
CA ASN A 104 -10.92 16.06 -1.32
C ASN A 104 -9.82 16.18 -2.39
N THR A 105 -8.89 17.09 -2.20
CA THR A 105 -7.77 17.32 -3.11
C THR A 105 -6.47 16.83 -2.50
N ILE A 106 -5.75 15.99 -3.24
CA ILE A 106 -4.47 15.42 -2.82
C ILE A 106 -3.38 16.47 -3.00
N ASN A 107 -2.66 16.78 -1.93
CA ASN A 107 -1.48 17.65 -1.94
C ASN A 107 -0.20 16.84 -2.08
N GLN A 108 -0.11 15.72 -1.36
CA GLN A 108 1.05 14.84 -1.40
C GLN A 108 0.60 13.38 -1.30
N MET A 109 1.30 12.51 -1.99
CA MET A 109 1.07 11.08 -1.90
C MET A 109 2.40 10.33 -1.92
N TYR A 110 2.50 9.28 -1.10
CA TYR A 110 3.66 8.39 -1.09
C TYR A 110 3.25 6.97 -0.69
N ILE A 111 4.03 6.01 -1.18
CA ILE A 111 3.89 4.59 -0.83
C ILE A 111 5.09 4.21 0.04
N ASN A 112 4.84 3.51 1.13
CA ASN A 112 5.88 2.96 2.00
C ASN A 112 5.48 1.59 2.56
N ASN A 113 6.29 1.05 3.47
CA ASN A 113 6.07 -0.26 4.09
C ASN A 113 5.95 -1.39 3.06
N ILE A 114 6.70 -1.30 1.97
CA ILE A 114 6.64 -2.26 0.88
C ILE A 114 7.25 -3.59 1.37
N LYS A 115 6.44 -4.66 1.24
CA LYS A 115 6.85 -6.01 1.60
C LYS A 115 6.38 -6.97 0.52
N ILE A 116 7.27 -7.84 0.08
CA ILE A 116 6.99 -8.89 -0.89
C ILE A 116 7.27 -10.22 -0.22
N GLU A 117 6.23 -11.02 -0.06
CA GLU A 117 6.31 -12.38 0.45
C GLU A 117 6.12 -13.36 -0.71
N SER A 118 7.05 -14.28 -0.89
CA SER A 118 6.98 -15.32 -1.91
C SER A 118 7.35 -16.66 -1.31
N LYS A 119 6.67 -17.71 -1.73
CA LYS A 119 6.97 -19.10 -1.33
C LYS A 119 8.28 -19.61 -1.94
N ASN A 120 8.79 -18.93 -2.95
CA ASN A 120 9.99 -19.34 -3.67
C ASN A 120 11.02 -18.21 -3.71
N ASN A 121 12.27 -18.58 -3.50
CA ASN A 121 13.42 -17.67 -3.57
C ASN A 121 14.03 -17.57 -4.98
N SER A 122 13.36 -18.10 -6.02
CA SER A 122 13.84 -17.94 -7.41
C SER A 122 13.68 -16.50 -7.85
N GLY A 123 14.72 -15.97 -8.48
CA GLY A 123 14.75 -14.61 -9.01
C GLY A 123 14.82 -13.51 -7.94
N GLU A 124 15.02 -12.30 -8.38
CA GLU A 124 15.00 -11.08 -7.58
C GLU A 124 13.61 -10.43 -7.65
N LYS A 125 13.00 -10.15 -6.48
CA LYS A 125 11.68 -9.56 -6.39
C LYS A 125 11.81 -8.06 -6.25
N ILE A 126 11.27 -7.33 -7.22
CA ILE A 126 11.38 -5.87 -7.29
C ILE A 126 9.97 -5.31 -7.48
N LEU A 127 9.63 -4.26 -6.74
CA LEU A 127 8.46 -3.42 -7.01
C LEU A 127 8.95 -2.06 -7.47
N ASN A 128 8.60 -1.69 -8.69
CA ASN A 128 8.99 -0.45 -9.32
C ASN A 128 7.78 0.44 -9.58
N TYR A 129 8.00 1.72 -9.70
CA TYR A 129 7.04 2.61 -10.33
C TYR A 129 7.02 2.35 -11.85
N LYS A 130 5.81 2.39 -12.42
CA LYS A 130 5.61 2.32 -13.87
C LYS A 130 5.00 3.63 -14.34
N ASN A 131 5.61 4.27 -15.34
CA ASN A 131 5.04 5.49 -15.89
C ASN A 131 3.77 5.16 -16.70
N PRO A 132 2.57 5.62 -16.29
CA PRO A 132 1.32 5.32 -17.00
C PRO A 132 1.25 5.94 -18.39
N LEU A 133 2.06 6.97 -18.66
CA LEU A 133 2.09 7.67 -19.96
C LEU A 133 3.00 7.00 -20.99
N GLU A 134 3.89 6.11 -20.56
CA GLU A 134 4.77 5.35 -21.43
C GLU A 134 4.53 3.84 -21.25
N CYS A 135 3.61 3.27 -22.02
CA CYS A 135 3.38 1.83 -22.02
C CYS A 135 4.69 1.04 -22.13
N GLY A 136 4.99 0.23 -21.12
CA GLY A 136 6.07 -0.76 -21.15
C GLY A 136 7.42 -0.30 -20.62
N LYS A 137 7.60 0.93 -20.18
CA LYS A 137 8.84 1.35 -19.53
C LYS A 137 8.71 1.37 -18.01
N TYR A 138 9.47 0.51 -17.35
CA TYR A 138 9.71 0.61 -15.93
C TYR A 138 10.75 1.72 -15.71
N VAL A 139 10.42 2.65 -14.81
CA VAL A 139 11.39 3.64 -14.37
C VAL A 139 12.07 3.07 -13.13
N GLU A 140 13.36 2.76 -13.22
CA GLU A 140 14.17 2.54 -12.03
C GLU A 140 14.21 3.87 -11.28
N LEU A 141 13.53 3.91 -10.13
CA LEU A 141 13.54 5.11 -9.32
C LEU A 141 14.84 5.17 -8.52
N ASP A 142 15.76 6.01 -8.95
CA ASP A 142 16.93 6.41 -8.13
C ASP A 142 16.51 7.14 -6.84
N ASN A 143 15.21 7.37 -6.63
CA ASN A 143 14.64 8.18 -5.56
C ASN A 143 13.84 7.36 -4.53
N TRP A 144 14.25 6.14 -4.21
CA TRP A 144 13.80 5.47 -3.01
C TRP A 144 14.30 6.25 -1.79
N LYS A 145 13.50 7.16 -1.27
CA LYS A 145 13.75 7.74 0.04
C LYS A 145 13.16 6.81 1.08
N ASP A 146 14.01 6.25 1.91
CA ASP A 146 13.62 5.56 3.14
C ASP A 146 12.50 4.52 2.97
N ASP A 147 12.67 3.59 2.01
CA ASP A 147 11.73 2.49 1.71
C ASP A 147 10.38 2.89 1.06
N GLY A 148 10.32 4.00 0.34
CA GLY A 148 9.04 4.45 -0.24
C GLY A 148 9.12 5.11 -1.61
N ILE A 149 7.99 5.16 -2.31
CA ILE A 149 7.79 5.83 -3.60
C ILE A 149 7.01 7.12 -3.36
N LEU A 150 7.61 8.26 -3.69
CA LEU A 150 6.96 9.57 -3.63
C LEU A 150 6.37 9.92 -5.01
N PHE A 151 5.11 10.35 -5.03
CA PHE A 151 4.42 10.79 -6.24
C PHE A 151 4.38 12.31 -6.31
N ASN A 152 4.74 12.87 -7.45
CA ASN A 152 4.46 14.26 -7.78
C ASN A 152 2.97 14.40 -8.09
N ILE A 153 2.33 15.34 -7.43
CA ILE A 153 0.91 15.62 -7.63
C ILE A 153 0.77 16.75 -8.64
N ILE A 154 0.04 16.50 -9.73
CA ILE A 154 -0.23 17.47 -10.77
C ILE A 154 -1.72 17.83 -10.76
N ASN A 155 -2.01 19.12 -10.78
CA ASN A 155 -3.38 19.62 -10.91
C ASN A 155 -3.97 19.20 -12.27
N THR A 156 -5.24 18.81 -12.30
CA THR A 156 -5.95 18.43 -13.54
C THR A 156 -5.89 19.49 -14.63
N ASN A 157 -5.82 20.76 -14.26
CA ASN A 157 -5.70 21.87 -15.21
C ASN A 157 -4.30 21.99 -15.83
N GLU A 158 -3.30 21.30 -15.27
CA GLU A 158 -1.89 21.35 -15.69
C GLU A 158 -1.47 20.09 -16.46
N LYS A 159 -2.41 19.26 -16.90
CA LYS A 159 -2.18 17.99 -17.61
C LYS A 159 -1.34 18.10 -18.90
N ASN A 160 -1.14 19.31 -19.41
CA ASN A 160 -0.33 19.56 -20.60
C ASN A 160 1.15 19.82 -20.29
N GLU A 161 1.55 19.85 -19.02
CA GLU A 161 2.95 19.94 -18.68
C GLU A 161 3.67 18.63 -19.01
N GLN A 162 4.89 18.78 -19.50
CA GLN A 162 5.71 17.66 -19.89
C GLN A 162 5.99 16.80 -18.65
N ALA A 163 5.62 15.52 -18.72
CA ALA A 163 5.86 14.58 -17.61
C ALA A 163 7.35 14.51 -17.29
N ASP A 164 7.70 14.69 -16.03
CA ASP A 164 9.05 14.40 -15.55
C ASP A 164 9.21 12.88 -15.41
N TYR A 165 9.87 12.26 -16.37
CA TYR A 165 10.06 10.80 -16.42
C TYR A 165 10.93 10.24 -15.27
N ASN A 166 11.57 11.09 -14.50
CA ASN A 166 12.39 10.70 -13.35
C ASN A 166 11.60 10.65 -12.04
N ASN A 167 10.33 11.07 -12.04
CA ASN A 167 9.49 11.10 -10.86
C ASN A 167 8.13 10.46 -11.10
N SER A 168 7.61 9.81 -10.06
CA SER A 168 6.26 9.28 -10.07
C SER A 168 5.24 10.41 -10.16
N ILE A 169 4.20 10.25 -10.99
CA ILE A 169 3.20 11.29 -11.25
C ILE A 169 1.82 10.76 -10.92
N PHE A 170 1.06 11.58 -10.20
CA PHE A 170 -0.35 11.34 -9.91
C PHE A 170 -1.14 12.63 -10.05
N TYR A 171 -2.37 12.55 -10.53
CA TYR A 171 -3.23 13.71 -10.72
C TYR A 171 -4.18 13.90 -9.54
N THR A 172 -4.51 15.14 -9.24
CA THR A 172 -5.36 15.52 -8.10
C THR A 172 -6.82 15.05 -8.23
N ASP A 173 -7.28 14.73 -9.44
CA ASP A 173 -8.65 14.28 -9.70
C ASP A 173 -8.91 12.83 -9.28
N CYS A 174 -7.90 12.13 -8.80
CA CYS A 174 -7.96 10.72 -8.39
C CYS A 174 -8.43 9.75 -9.49
N SER A 175 -8.55 10.20 -10.72
CA SER A 175 -9.03 9.38 -11.84
C SER A 175 -7.94 8.59 -12.54
N ASN A 176 -6.68 8.96 -12.30
CA ASN A 176 -5.54 8.29 -12.91
C ASN A 176 -5.03 7.18 -11.98
N PRO A 177 -4.62 6.01 -12.54
CA PRO A 177 -4.09 4.95 -11.71
C PRO A 177 -2.71 5.28 -11.15
N ILE A 178 -2.45 4.75 -9.95
CA ILE A 178 -1.08 4.53 -9.49
C ILE A 178 -0.59 3.30 -10.22
N SER A 179 0.45 3.46 -11.03
CA SER A 179 1.02 2.37 -11.83
C SER A 179 2.30 1.84 -11.18
N LEU A 180 2.27 0.60 -10.74
CA LEU A 180 3.41 -0.11 -10.17
C LEU A 180 3.71 -1.34 -11.03
N GLY A 181 4.98 -1.76 -11.05
CA GLY A 181 5.42 -2.98 -11.69
C GLY A 181 6.10 -3.91 -10.70
N TYR A 182 5.51 -5.08 -10.47
CA TYR A 182 6.17 -6.17 -9.77
C TYR A 182 6.94 -7.01 -10.78
N ILE A 183 8.22 -7.24 -10.52
CA ILE A 183 9.11 -8.05 -11.35
C ILE A 183 9.72 -9.16 -10.49
N ASN A 184 9.60 -10.38 -10.96
CA ASN A 184 10.40 -11.51 -10.50
C ASN A 184 11.50 -11.75 -11.55
N LYS A 185 12.63 -11.07 -11.36
CA LYS A 185 13.71 -10.99 -12.33
C LYS A 185 14.57 -12.25 -12.28
N ASN A 186 14.91 -12.78 -13.47
CA ASN A 186 15.83 -13.89 -13.60
C ASN A 186 15.41 -15.15 -12.82
N ILE A 187 14.14 -15.55 -12.94
CA ILE A 187 13.59 -16.76 -12.33
C ILE A 187 14.27 -18.04 -12.84
N LEU A 188 14.70 -18.03 -14.08
CA LEU A 188 15.60 -19.00 -14.69
C LEU A 188 16.68 -18.26 -15.48
N ILE A 189 17.90 -18.75 -15.44
CA ILE A 189 19.06 -18.20 -16.14
C ILE A 189 19.68 -19.31 -16.97
N GLY A 190 20.01 -18.99 -18.23
CA GLY A 190 20.72 -19.91 -19.12
C GLY A 190 19.90 -21.14 -19.48
N CYS A 191 18.58 -21.03 -19.58
CA CYS A 191 17.75 -22.17 -19.94
C CYS A 191 17.65 -22.33 -21.46
N GLU A 192 17.53 -23.60 -21.91
CA GLU A 192 17.23 -23.95 -23.29
C GLU A 192 15.74 -24.33 -23.39
N VAL A 193 15.07 -23.76 -24.39
CA VAL A 193 13.67 -24.11 -24.71
C VAL A 193 13.67 -24.81 -26.05
N GLY A 194 13.30 -26.09 -26.03
CA GLY A 194 13.41 -26.97 -27.20
C GLY A 194 12.69 -26.47 -28.45
N GLU A 195 13.20 -26.82 -29.61
CA GLU A 195 12.71 -26.40 -30.93
C GLU A 195 11.28 -26.90 -31.26
N GLU A 196 10.68 -27.78 -30.46
CA GLU A 196 9.34 -28.32 -30.71
C GLU A 196 8.20 -27.30 -30.53
N ALA A 197 8.50 -26.13 -30.00
CA ALA A 197 7.49 -25.13 -29.65
C ALA A 197 7.08 -24.18 -30.80
N GLY A 198 7.58 -24.35 -32.02
CA GLY A 198 7.30 -23.42 -33.13
C GLY A 198 7.94 -22.05 -32.87
N THR A 199 7.25 -20.99 -33.25
CA THR A 199 7.74 -19.64 -32.94
C THR A 199 7.61 -19.38 -31.46
N ILE A 200 8.74 -19.22 -30.73
CA ILE A 200 8.73 -18.85 -29.33
C ILE A 200 8.30 -17.40 -29.19
N VAL A 201 7.25 -17.19 -28.42
CA VAL A 201 6.77 -15.86 -28.07
C VAL A 201 7.31 -15.51 -26.67
N PHE A 202 7.90 -14.31 -26.55
CA PHE A 202 8.40 -13.81 -25.27
C PHE A 202 7.27 -13.19 -24.44
N ASP A 203 6.35 -14.04 -24.00
CA ASP A 203 5.26 -13.73 -23.09
C ASP A 203 5.11 -14.86 -22.05
N GLY A 204 3.98 -14.94 -21.35
CA GLY A 204 3.74 -15.96 -20.34
C GLY A 204 3.84 -17.41 -20.86
N THR A 205 3.74 -17.66 -22.18
CA THR A 205 3.90 -18.99 -22.75
C THR A 205 5.32 -19.53 -22.54
N ILE A 206 6.33 -18.66 -22.39
CA ILE A 206 7.71 -19.05 -22.10
C ILE A 206 7.82 -19.77 -20.77
N LEU A 207 6.97 -19.43 -19.78
CA LEU A 207 6.94 -20.09 -18.47
C LEU A 207 6.53 -21.56 -18.61
N LYS A 208 5.53 -21.83 -19.48
CA LYS A 208 5.08 -23.19 -19.79
C LYS A 208 6.16 -23.99 -20.52
N ASN A 209 6.77 -23.36 -21.55
CA ASN A 209 7.81 -23.98 -22.33
C ASN A 209 9.06 -24.32 -21.51
N ALA A 210 9.41 -23.47 -20.57
CA ALA A 210 10.49 -23.68 -19.61
C ALA A 210 10.09 -24.55 -18.41
N ARG A 211 8.85 -25.05 -18.36
CA ARG A 211 8.31 -25.92 -17.30
C ARG A 211 8.43 -25.31 -15.91
N ILE A 212 8.19 -24.00 -15.81
CA ILE A 212 8.19 -23.30 -14.55
C ILE A 212 6.81 -23.47 -13.90
N ASP A 213 6.80 -23.98 -12.67
CA ASP A 213 5.62 -24.17 -11.85
C ASP A 213 5.11 -22.80 -11.33
N LEU A 214 3.87 -22.43 -11.66
CA LEU A 214 3.30 -21.12 -11.33
C LEU A 214 3.14 -20.90 -9.82
N GLU A 215 2.79 -21.94 -9.07
CA GLU A 215 2.66 -21.86 -7.61
C GLU A 215 3.95 -21.35 -6.93
N LYS A 216 5.11 -21.62 -7.56
CA LYS A 216 6.41 -21.16 -7.07
C LYS A 216 6.68 -19.69 -7.36
N LEU A 217 5.92 -19.08 -8.28
CA LEU A 217 6.09 -17.70 -8.72
C LEU A 217 5.09 -16.75 -8.08
N GLU A 218 4.09 -17.29 -7.38
CA GLU A 218 3.11 -16.48 -6.68
C GLU A 218 3.75 -15.65 -5.56
N ALA A 219 3.27 -14.44 -5.43
CA ALA A 219 3.75 -13.51 -4.41
C ALA A 219 2.57 -12.75 -3.81
N LYS A 220 2.74 -12.37 -2.55
CA LYS A 220 1.90 -11.45 -1.82
C LYS A 220 2.63 -10.14 -1.68
N ILE A 221 2.06 -9.08 -2.21
CA ILE A 221 2.62 -7.74 -2.21
C ILE A 221 1.82 -6.89 -1.24
N SER A 222 2.47 -6.33 -0.23
CA SER A 222 1.84 -5.46 0.76
C SER A 222 2.54 -4.11 0.80
N PHE A 223 1.78 -3.04 0.94
CA PHE A 223 2.29 -1.68 1.09
C PHE A 223 1.24 -0.75 1.65
N SER A 224 1.65 0.42 2.10
CA SER A 224 0.77 1.48 2.57
C SER A 224 0.78 2.63 1.58
N ILE A 225 -0.40 3.10 1.17
CA ILE A 225 -0.57 4.35 0.43
C ILE A 225 -0.93 5.43 1.44
N ASN A 226 -0.17 6.51 1.44
CA ASN A 226 -0.36 7.65 2.32
C ASN A 226 -0.75 8.87 1.48
N ILE A 227 -1.79 9.57 1.88
CA ILE A 227 -2.28 10.79 1.25
C ILE A 227 -2.23 11.92 2.27
N ILE A 228 -1.82 13.10 1.84
CA ILE A 228 -1.98 14.36 2.56
C ILE A 228 -2.84 15.26 1.69
N ASN A 229 -3.97 15.74 2.20
CA ASN A 229 -4.86 16.65 1.48
C ASN A 229 -4.40 18.13 1.63
N ASN A 230 -5.12 19.04 1.00
CA ASN A 230 -4.80 20.48 1.08
C ASN A 230 -5.11 21.12 2.44
N TYR A 231 -5.75 20.41 3.36
CA TYR A 231 -5.87 20.81 4.77
C TYR A 231 -4.72 20.27 5.64
N ASN A 232 -3.72 19.59 5.04
CA ASN A 232 -2.66 18.85 5.73
C ASN A 232 -3.16 17.69 6.59
N GLU A 233 -4.35 17.20 6.33
CA GLU A 233 -4.86 16.00 6.98
C GLU A 233 -4.23 14.78 6.32
N LYS A 234 -3.88 13.77 7.15
CA LYS A 234 -3.19 12.57 6.71
C LYS A 234 -4.14 11.38 6.67
N PHE A 235 -4.04 10.62 5.61
CA PHE A 235 -4.82 9.42 5.39
C PHE A 235 -3.91 8.26 4.99
N VAL A 236 -4.24 7.05 5.44
CA VAL A 236 -3.51 5.84 5.09
C VAL A 236 -4.46 4.73 4.65
N CYS A 237 -4.07 4.02 3.61
CA CYS A 237 -4.69 2.76 3.20
C CYS A 237 -3.62 1.68 3.11
N ASN A 238 -3.81 0.58 3.82
CA ASN A 238 -2.93 -0.58 3.74
C ASN A 238 -3.51 -1.57 2.73
N LEU A 239 -2.72 -1.88 1.71
CA LEU A 239 -3.09 -2.85 0.69
C LEU A 239 -2.30 -4.14 0.85
N GLU A 240 -2.99 -5.22 0.52
CA GLU A 240 -2.43 -6.54 0.41
C GLU A 240 -2.98 -7.18 -0.87
N ILE A 241 -2.10 -7.47 -1.82
CA ILE A 241 -2.46 -7.96 -3.15
C ILE A 241 -1.78 -9.31 -3.35
N GLU A 242 -2.59 -10.33 -3.57
CA GLU A 242 -2.08 -11.65 -3.95
C GLU A 242 -1.93 -11.72 -5.47
N ASN A 243 -0.68 -11.86 -5.92
CA ASN A 243 -0.36 -12.13 -7.30
C ASN A 243 -0.45 -13.63 -7.58
N ASN A 244 -1.68 -14.11 -7.72
CA ASN A 244 -1.99 -15.48 -8.08
C ASN A 244 -2.03 -15.59 -9.60
N LEU A 245 -1.11 -16.37 -10.19
CA LEU A 245 -0.87 -16.48 -11.64
C LEU A 245 -1.75 -17.52 -12.33
N GLU A 246 -2.47 -18.32 -11.56
CA GLU A 246 -3.43 -19.30 -12.07
C GLU A 246 -4.83 -18.69 -12.17
N SER A 247 -5.61 -19.17 -13.12
CA SER A 247 -7.04 -18.90 -13.24
C SER A 247 -7.75 -20.17 -13.74
N GLU A 248 -9.06 -20.12 -13.92
CA GLU A 248 -9.77 -21.17 -14.65
C GLU A 248 -9.17 -21.33 -16.04
N GLY A 249 -8.50 -22.44 -16.30
CA GLY A 249 -7.79 -22.71 -17.54
C GLY A 249 -6.27 -22.62 -17.39
N GLU A 250 -5.60 -21.95 -18.34
CA GLU A 250 -4.13 -21.92 -18.40
C GLU A 250 -3.48 -20.73 -17.66
N GLY A 251 -4.26 -19.76 -17.22
CA GLY A 251 -3.74 -18.58 -16.52
C GLY A 251 -2.73 -17.81 -17.38
N ILE A 252 -1.59 -17.42 -16.76
CA ILE A 252 -0.51 -16.70 -17.46
C ILE A 252 0.14 -17.55 -18.58
N TYR A 253 0.03 -18.87 -18.55
CA TYR A 253 0.57 -19.75 -19.59
C TYR A 253 -0.07 -19.55 -20.98
N SER A 254 -1.22 -18.87 -21.05
CA SER A 254 -1.85 -18.49 -22.32
C SER A 254 -1.21 -17.25 -22.97
N GLY A 255 -0.19 -16.66 -22.34
CA GLY A 255 0.55 -15.49 -22.79
C GLY A 255 0.47 -14.34 -21.79
N TYR A 256 -0.70 -14.06 -21.26
CA TYR A 256 -0.91 -13.07 -20.20
C TYR A 256 -2.16 -13.39 -19.38
N LEU A 257 -2.21 -12.83 -18.19
CA LEU A 257 -3.36 -12.94 -17.29
C LEU A 257 -3.78 -11.54 -16.86
N ILE A 258 -5.06 -11.20 -17.05
CA ILE A 258 -5.64 -9.97 -16.55
C ILE A 258 -6.61 -10.31 -15.42
N LYS A 259 -6.44 -9.67 -14.27
CA LYS A 259 -7.39 -9.71 -13.15
C LYS A 259 -7.86 -8.32 -12.82
N VAL A 260 -9.16 -8.16 -12.62
CA VAL A 260 -9.76 -6.93 -12.14
C VAL A 260 -10.30 -7.21 -10.75
N LEU A 261 -9.73 -6.53 -9.77
CA LEU A 261 -10.21 -6.56 -8.40
C LEU A 261 -11.07 -5.31 -8.19
N ASN A 262 -12.34 -5.55 -7.84
CA ASN A 262 -13.25 -4.50 -7.44
C ASN A 262 -13.45 -4.68 -5.93
N PRO A 263 -12.71 -3.93 -5.10
CA PRO A 263 -12.85 -4.03 -3.66
C PRO A 263 -14.30 -3.77 -3.22
N GLU A 264 -14.75 -4.47 -2.21
CA GLU A 264 -16.01 -4.15 -1.55
C GLU A 264 -15.96 -2.70 -1.05
N GLU A 265 -17.13 -2.06 -0.89
CA GLU A 265 -17.21 -0.61 -0.66
C GLU A 265 -16.36 -0.12 0.51
N ASP A 266 -16.15 -0.98 1.52
CA ASP A 266 -15.41 -0.65 2.73
C ASP A 266 -14.07 -1.38 2.88
N GLN A 267 -13.65 -2.16 1.88
CA GLN A 267 -12.46 -3.02 1.99
C GLN A 267 -11.16 -2.21 2.03
N TYR A 268 -11.05 -1.16 1.21
CA TYR A 268 -9.83 -0.36 1.10
C TYR A 268 -10.14 1.15 1.18
N ASN A 269 -10.66 1.55 2.32
CA ASN A 269 -10.85 2.95 2.67
C ASN A 269 -9.56 3.55 3.21
N PHE A 270 -9.34 4.83 2.92
CA PHE A 270 -8.28 5.58 3.54
C PHE A 270 -8.73 6.04 4.93
N ILE A 271 -7.99 5.63 5.94
CA ILE A 271 -8.24 5.96 7.34
C ILE A 271 -7.51 7.25 7.66
N LYS A 272 -8.23 8.25 8.18
CA LYS A 272 -7.62 9.49 8.66
C LYS A 272 -6.77 9.20 9.90
N ILE A 273 -5.53 9.64 9.88
CA ILE A 273 -4.61 9.51 11.00
C ILE A 273 -4.70 10.79 11.82
N SER A 274 -5.04 10.67 13.11
CA SER A 274 -4.94 11.81 14.04
C SER A 274 -3.46 12.14 14.30
N ASP A 275 -3.11 13.40 14.16
CA ASP A 275 -1.78 13.92 14.55
C ASP A 275 -1.49 13.72 16.03
#